data_8b774ed523243fe5fa650ff7f0d643f5
#
_entry.id   8b774ed523243fe5fa650ff7f0d643f5
#
_cell.length_a   1.000
_cell.length_b   1.000
_cell.length_c   1.000
_cell.angle_alpha   90.00
_cell.angle_beta   90.00
_cell.angle_gamma   90.00
#
_symmetry.space_group_name_H-M   'P 1'
#
loop_
_entity.id
_entity.type
_entity.pdbx_description
1 polymer ?
#
loop_
_entity_poly.entity_id
_entity_poly.type
_entity_poly.pdbx_seq_one_letter_code
_entity_poly.pdbx_strand_id
1 'polypeptide(L)'
;MIKTSSRYLAGLFALLCLVYVAAPVVGAQTDAVVLTGAQLARIVPPGFYFEGQSAPTQMRNSAAARLGAKQHVIAGMVDTSGYSADVRSRYEGFFIIDAPMIVGGQELATGAYGFGFTEGNKFTVSDVGGNQIFSIATEADRNLRRPRPLMMMRDRNGVRLYSGRRYVVVAVR
;
A
#
# COMPACT_ATOMS: atom_id res chain seq x y z
N MET A 1 -13.62 72.37 41.02
CA MET A 1 -14.52 71.25 41.28
C MET A 1 -15.18 70.84 39.97
N ILE A 2 -14.69 69.87 39.28
CA ILE A 2 -15.48 69.05 38.35
C ILE A 2 -14.78 67.71 38.24
N LYS A 3 -15.39 66.68 38.80
CA LYS A 3 -15.05 65.29 38.64
C LYS A 3 -15.55 64.82 37.28
N THR A 4 -14.71 64.32 36.41
CA THR A 4 -15.13 63.61 35.23
C THR A 4 -14.59 62.20 35.23
N SER A 5 -15.52 61.30 35.18
CA SER A 5 -15.46 59.86 35.35
C SER A 5 -14.64 59.18 34.25
N SER A 6 -13.55 58.55 34.64
CA SER A 6 -12.77 57.55 33.87
C SER A 6 -13.49 56.22 33.90
N ARG A 7 -14.48 55.98 33.05
CA ARG A 7 -15.24 54.68 33.04
C ARG A 7 -15.54 54.12 31.67
N TYR A 8 -14.96 54.64 30.58
CA TYR A 8 -15.29 54.15 29.21
C TYR A 8 -14.12 53.61 28.39
N LEU A 9 -13.00 53.27 29.08
CA LEU A 9 -11.81 52.74 28.35
C LEU A 9 -11.58 51.24 28.60
N ALA A 10 -12.53 50.50 29.12
CA ALA A 10 -12.38 49.07 29.45
C ALA A 10 -13.27 48.11 28.62
N GLY A 11 -13.80 48.58 27.49
CA GLY A 11 -14.79 47.82 26.70
C GLY A 11 -14.39 47.40 25.30
N LEU A 12 -13.15 47.58 24.85
CA LEU A 12 -12.80 47.34 23.43
C LEU A 12 -11.66 46.29 23.26
N PHE A 13 -11.47 45.40 24.19
CA PHE A 13 -10.39 44.40 24.10
C PHE A 13 -10.83 42.96 24.23
N ALA A 14 -12.05 42.63 23.81
CA ALA A 14 -12.54 41.27 23.89
C ALA A 14 -13.48 40.98 22.72
N LEU A 15 -12.99 40.80 21.51
CA LEU A 15 -13.60 39.92 20.49
C LEU A 15 -12.70 39.81 19.24
N LEU A 16 -11.48 39.36 19.40
CA LEU A 16 -10.74 38.78 18.29
C LEU A 16 -10.90 37.25 18.41
N CYS A 17 -12.09 36.74 18.13
CA CYS A 17 -12.31 35.32 17.91
C CYS A 17 -11.52 34.90 16.68
N LEU A 18 -10.39 34.25 16.91
CA LEU A 18 -9.59 33.58 15.92
C LEU A 18 -10.44 32.44 15.32
N VAL A 19 -11.15 32.72 14.24
CA VAL A 19 -11.80 31.69 13.41
C VAL A 19 -10.68 30.90 12.76
N TYR A 20 -10.25 29.83 13.42
CA TYR A 20 -9.38 28.83 12.82
C TYR A 20 -10.23 28.11 11.77
N VAL A 21 -10.21 28.60 10.53
CA VAL A 21 -10.74 27.85 9.39
C VAL A 21 -9.78 26.70 9.18
N ALA A 22 -10.13 25.54 9.71
CA ALA A 22 -9.46 24.29 9.34
C ALA A 22 -9.70 24.10 7.84
N ALA A 23 -8.71 24.48 7.02
CA ALA A 23 -8.73 24.18 5.60
C ALA A 23 -8.87 22.65 5.48
N PRO A 24 -9.84 22.13 4.69
CA PRO A 24 -9.91 20.71 4.43
C PRO A 24 -8.56 20.33 3.80
N VAL A 25 -7.85 19.40 4.43
CA VAL A 25 -6.72 18.72 3.80
C VAL A 25 -7.33 17.94 2.64
N VAL A 26 -7.34 18.57 1.46
CA VAL A 26 -7.64 17.87 0.21
C VAL A 26 -6.49 16.89 0.04
N GLY A 27 -6.69 15.66 0.47
CA GLY A 27 -5.76 14.58 0.23
C GLY A 27 -5.53 14.52 -1.28
N ALA A 28 -4.29 14.76 -1.72
CA ALA A 28 -3.92 14.66 -3.13
C ALA A 28 -4.32 13.27 -3.61
N GLN A 29 -5.30 13.21 -4.49
CA GLN A 29 -5.77 11.95 -5.07
C GLN A 29 -4.62 11.38 -5.89
N THR A 30 -4.01 10.30 -5.42
CA THR A 30 -2.88 9.66 -6.11
C THR A 30 -3.38 9.11 -7.44
N ASP A 31 -2.83 9.61 -8.55
CA ASP A 31 -3.16 9.11 -9.89
C ASP A 31 -2.53 7.73 -10.09
N ALA A 32 -3.27 6.70 -9.70
CA ALA A 32 -2.86 5.32 -9.82
C ALA A 32 -3.25 4.74 -11.18
N VAL A 33 -2.29 4.18 -11.91
CA VAL A 33 -2.49 3.52 -13.21
C VAL A 33 -2.08 2.06 -13.10
N VAL A 34 -3.06 1.15 -13.21
CA VAL A 34 -2.77 -0.29 -13.25
C VAL A 34 -2.20 -0.64 -14.63
N LEU A 35 -1.02 -1.26 -14.65
CA LEU A 35 -0.32 -1.64 -15.86
C LEU A 35 -0.85 -2.97 -16.41
N THR A 36 -0.97 -3.09 -17.73
CA THR A 36 -1.50 -4.29 -18.39
C THR A 36 -0.71 -4.63 -19.66
N GLY A 37 -0.87 -5.85 -20.16
CA GLY A 37 -0.27 -6.28 -21.40
C GLY A 37 1.23 -6.07 -21.48
N ALA A 38 1.70 -5.43 -22.55
CA ALA A 38 3.12 -5.20 -22.80
C ALA A 38 3.80 -4.31 -21.74
N GLN A 39 3.06 -3.39 -21.11
CA GLN A 39 3.62 -2.55 -20.04
C GLN A 39 3.96 -3.41 -18.80
N LEU A 40 3.05 -4.29 -18.41
CA LEU A 40 3.27 -5.22 -17.30
C LEU A 40 4.45 -6.16 -17.60
N ALA A 41 4.47 -6.76 -18.78
CA ALA A 41 5.49 -7.72 -19.19
C ALA A 41 6.92 -7.15 -19.20
N ARG A 42 7.07 -5.83 -19.39
CA ARG A 42 8.39 -5.17 -19.41
C ARG A 42 9.01 -4.99 -18.03
N ILE A 43 8.19 -4.91 -16.96
CA ILE A 43 8.69 -4.56 -15.62
C ILE A 43 8.63 -5.73 -14.65
N VAL A 44 7.83 -6.76 -14.93
CA VAL A 44 7.74 -7.96 -14.09
C VAL A 44 8.98 -8.83 -14.33
N PRO A 45 9.79 -9.14 -13.28
CA PRO A 45 10.94 -10.01 -13.44
C PRO A 45 10.52 -11.44 -13.78
N PRO A 46 11.30 -12.18 -14.60
CA PRO A 46 10.99 -13.55 -15.00
C PRO A 46 11.12 -14.57 -13.86
N GLY A 47 11.77 -14.20 -12.77
CA GLY A 47 11.93 -15.00 -11.57
C GLY A 47 12.30 -14.15 -10.39
N PHE A 48 12.23 -14.72 -9.19
CA PHE A 48 12.56 -14.04 -7.95
C PHE A 48 13.33 -14.94 -7.01
N TYR A 49 14.35 -14.35 -6.35
CA TYR A 49 15.18 -15.03 -5.36
C TYR A 49 14.60 -14.82 -3.97
N PHE A 50 14.39 -15.91 -3.24
CA PHE A 50 13.89 -15.88 -1.87
C PHE A 50 14.46 -17.09 -1.09
N GLU A 51 14.95 -16.86 0.11
CA GLU A 51 15.48 -17.91 1.00
C GLU A 51 16.42 -18.92 0.31
N GLY A 52 17.44 -18.42 -0.36
CA GLY A 52 18.50 -19.26 -0.92
C GLY A 52 18.22 -19.85 -2.29
N GLN A 53 17.02 -19.66 -2.87
CA GLN A 53 16.72 -20.18 -4.20
C GLN A 53 15.89 -19.22 -5.05
N SER A 54 15.94 -19.41 -6.36
CA SER A 54 15.16 -18.66 -7.32
C SER A 54 13.99 -19.51 -7.85
N ALA A 55 12.84 -18.88 -7.98
CA ALA A 55 11.66 -19.49 -8.57
C ALA A 55 11.15 -18.68 -9.77
N PRO A 56 10.64 -19.33 -10.83
CA PRO A 56 10.09 -18.64 -11.98
C PRO A 56 8.80 -17.91 -11.64
N THR A 57 8.62 -16.73 -12.24
CA THR A 57 7.42 -15.92 -12.07
C THR A 57 6.24 -16.49 -12.86
N GLN A 58 5.10 -16.58 -12.21
CA GLN A 58 3.82 -16.87 -12.85
C GLN A 58 3.28 -15.60 -13.51
N MET A 59 3.68 -15.30 -14.75
CA MET A 59 3.33 -14.05 -15.44
C MET A 59 1.82 -13.74 -15.45
N ARG A 60 0.96 -14.76 -15.58
CA ARG A 60 -0.50 -14.59 -15.56
C ARG A 60 -1.05 -14.19 -14.19
N ASN A 61 -0.29 -14.46 -13.14
CA ASN A 61 -0.58 -14.12 -11.76
C ASN A 61 0.39 -13.02 -11.28
N SER A 62 0.59 -12.01 -12.11
CA SER A 62 1.38 -10.82 -11.81
C SER A 62 0.54 -9.57 -12.03
N ALA A 63 0.82 -8.54 -11.26
CA ALA A 63 0.15 -7.26 -11.33
C ALA A 63 1.13 -6.14 -11.01
N ALA A 64 0.94 -4.99 -11.63
CA ALA A 64 1.72 -3.81 -11.30
C ALA A 64 0.88 -2.55 -11.48
N ALA A 65 1.26 -1.50 -10.77
CA ALA A 65 0.69 -0.19 -10.93
C ALA A 65 1.76 0.89 -10.83
N ARG A 66 1.54 1.99 -11.53
CA ARG A 66 2.26 3.23 -11.33
C ARG A 66 1.43 4.13 -10.44
N LEU A 67 2.04 4.60 -9.36
CA LEU A 67 1.45 5.51 -8.39
C LEU A 67 2.08 6.88 -8.56
N GLY A 68 1.25 7.91 -8.75
CA GLY A 68 1.74 9.25 -9.04
C GLY A 68 2.56 9.32 -10.35
N ALA A 69 3.63 10.14 -10.35
CA ALA A 69 4.39 10.42 -11.57
C ALA A 69 5.32 9.28 -11.99
N LYS A 70 5.99 8.61 -11.03
CA LYS A 70 7.07 7.65 -11.34
C LYS A 70 7.15 6.44 -10.43
N GLN A 71 6.39 6.38 -9.32
CA GLN A 71 6.51 5.29 -8.37
C GLN A 71 5.77 4.05 -8.89
N HIS A 72 6.41 2.88 -8.77
CA HIS A 72 5.83 1.62 -9.17
C HIS A 72 5.70 0.67 -8.00
N VAL A 73 4.63 -0.09 -8.03
CA VAL A 73 4.44 -1.30 -7.22
C VAL A 73 4.25 -2.46 -8.16
N ILE A 74 5.02 -3.52 -7.95
CA ILE A 74 5.02 -4.74 -8.77
C ILE A 74 4.83 -5.91 -7.83
N ALA A 75 3.89 -6.80 -8.13
CA ALA A 75 3.70 -8.04 -7.42
C ALA A 75 3.55 -9.19 -8.41
N GLY A 76 4.10 -10.34 -8.07
CA GLY A 76 3.96 -11.54 -8.89
C GLY A 76 4.03 -12.79 -8.03
N MET A 77 3.16 -13.76 -8.32
CA MET A 77 3.30 -15.09 -7.76
C MET A 77 4.44 -15.84 -8.43
N VAL A 78 5.10 -16.71 -7.69
CA VAL A 78 6.15 -17.58 -8.20
C VAL A 78 5.74 -19.04 -8.09
N ASP A 79 6.46 -19.93 -8.77
CA ASP A 79 6.30 -21.37 -8.56
C ASP A 79 7.00 -21.75 -7.24
N THR A 80 6.21 -22.00 -6.23
CA THR A 80 6.70 -22.35 -4.88
C THR A 80 6.93 -23.84 -4.69
N SER A 81 6.77 -24.68 -5.72
CA SER A 81 6.86 -26.16 -5.59
C SER A 81 8.22 -26.67 -5.07
N GLY A 82 9.30 -25.92 -5.35
CA GLY A 82 10.64 -26.22 -4.86
C GLY A 82 10.93 -25.84 -3.41
N TYR A 83 10.05 -25.07 -2.76
CA TYR A 83 10.24 -24.65 -1.37
C TYR A 83 9.69 -25.65 -0.36
N SER A 84 10.21 -25.61 0.86
CA SER A 84 9.70 -26.40 1.98
C SER A 84 8.24 -26.05 2.30
N ALA A 85 7.52 -26.93 3.01
CA ALA A 85 6.15 -26.69 3.41
C ALA A 85 6.02 -25.43 4.32
N ASP A 86 7.01 -25.22 5.18
CA ASP A 86 7.07 -24.04 6.04
C ASP A 86 7.15 -22.75 5.22
N VAL A 87 8.07 -22.67 4.26
CA VAL A 87 8.19 -21.50 3.37
C VAL A 87 6.90 -21.28 2.58
N ARG A 88 6.33 -22.33 1.99
CA ARG A 88 5.07 -22.22 1.23
C ARG A 88 3.88 -21.73 2.05
N SER A 89 3.89 -21.95 3.35
CA SER A 89 2.79 -21.48 4.23
C SER A 89 2.76 -19.96 4.39
N ARG A 90 3.85 -19.26 4.09
CA ARG A 90 4.04 -17.82 4.31
C ARG A 90 4.52 -17.04 3.08
N TYR A 91 4.90 -17.74 2.01
CA TYR A 91 5.45 -17.15 0.79
C TYR A 91 4.70 -17.63 -0.45
N GLU A 92 4.15 -16.69 -1.21
CA GLU A 92 3.44 -16.94 -2.47
C GLU A 92 4.12 -16.25 -3.66
N GLY A 93 4.92 -15.20 -3.41
CA GLY A 93 5.52 -14.43 -4.47
C GLY A 93 6.31 -13.22 -4.00
N PHE A 94 6.64 -12.35 -4.94
CA PHE A 94 7.42 -11.14 -4.68
C PHE A 94 6.58 -9.87 -4.72
N PHE A 95 7.05 -8.88 -3.96
CA PHE A 95 6.50 -7.54 -3.88
C PHE A 95 7.65 -6.52 -4.00
N ILE A 96 7.67 -5.75 -5.08
CA ILE A 96 8.75 -4.78 -5.37
C ILE A 96 8.14 -3.39 -5.39
N ILE A 97 8.77 -2.47 -4.67
CA ILE A 97 8.41 -1.05 -4.64
C ILE A 97 9.66 -0.20 -4.88
N ASP A 98 9.56 0.78 -5.76
CA ASP A 98 10.66 1.67 -6.13
C ASP A 98 10.66 3.01 -5.38
N ALA A 99 9.73 3.18 -4.45
CA ALA A 99 9.66 4.29 -3.50
C ALA A 99 9.08 3.80 -2.16
N PRO A 100 9.31 4.51 -1.03
CA PRO A 100 8.65 4.19 0.22
C PRO A 100 7.12 4.25 0.09
N MET A 101 6.43 3.23 0.58
CA MET A 101 4.97 3.10 0.47
C MET A 101 4.34 2.72 1.80
N ILE A 102 3.04 2.98 1.92
CA ILE A 102 2.19 2.50 3.01
C ILE A 102 1.44 1.27 2.51
N VAL A 103 1.62 0.15 3.17
CA VAL A 103 0.98 -1.13 2.87
C VAL A 103 0.09 -1.54 4.04
N GLY A 104 -1.23 -1.44 3.86
CA GLY A 104 -2.19 -1.73 4.92
C GLY A 104 -1.93 -0.97 6.23
N GLY A 105 -1.46 0.29 6.14
CA GLY A 105 -1.13 1.13 7.29
C GLY A 105 0.31 0.99 7.81
N GLN A 106 1.11 0.05 7.30
CA GLN A 106 2.52 -0.11 7.67
C GLN A 106 3.44 0.56 6.63
N GLU A 107 4.46 1.26 7.09
CA GLU A 107 5.49 1.81 6.20
C GLU A 107 6.40 0.69 5.71
N LEU A 108 6.68 0.69 4.40
CA LEU A 108 7.63 -0.21 3.77
C LEU A 108 8.61 0.62 2.94
N ALA A 109 9.90 0.44 3.17
CA ALA A 109 10.96 1.11 2.43
C ALA A 109 11.04 0.59 0.99
N THR A 110 11.69 1.36 0.10
CA THR A 110 12.05 0.90 -1.25
C THR A 110 12.80 -0.42 -1.19
N GLY A 111 12.38 -1.40 -1.99
CA GLY A 111 13.01 -2.72 -1.97
C GLY A 111 12.25 -3.79 -2.71
N ALA A 112 12.80 -5.00 -2.63
CA ALA A 112 12.22 -6.23 -3.15
C ALA A 112 12.00 -7.21 -1.98
N TYR A 113 10.79 -7.74 -1.87
CA TYR A 113 10.30 -8.48 -0.71
C TYR A 113 9.59 -9.76 -1.14
N GLY A 114 9.60 -10.76 -0.29
CA GLY A 114 8.66 -11.87 -0.36
C GLY A 114 7.31 -11.47 0.26
N PHE A 115 6.21 -11.99 -0.26
CA PHE A 115 4.90 -11.84 0.36
C PHE A 115 4.09 -13.14 0.33
N GLY A 116 3.09 -13.21 1.21
CA GLY A 116 2.04 -14.24 1.18
C GLY A 116 0.73 -13.74 1.78
N PHE A 117 -0.39 -14.18 1.22
CA PHE A 117 -1.72 -14.06 1.83
C PHE A 117 -1.98 -15.29 2.68
N THR A 118 -1.50 -15.27 3.91
CA THR A 118 -1.40 -16.41 4.80
C THR A 118 -2.72 -16.76 5.52
N GLU A 119 -2.71 -17.81 6.30
CA GLU A 119 -3.82 -18.20 7.16
C GLU A 119 -4.20 -17.09 8.15
N GLY A 120 -5.43 -17.15 8.68
CA GLY A 120 -5.94 -16.11 9.58
C GLY A 120 -6.21 -14.76 8.90
N ASN A 121 -6.40 -14.76 7.57
CA ASN A 121 -6.65 -13.54 6.76
C ASN A 121 -5.55 -12.49 6.94
N LYS A 122 -4.30 -12.90 6.86
CA LYS A 122 -3.15 -12.01 6.98
C LYS A 122 -2.44 -11.82 5.64
N PHE A 123 -1.81 -10.67 5.50
CA PHE A 123 -0.83 -10.37 4.47
C PHE A 123 0.52 -10.19 5.16
N THR A 124 1.47 -11.04 4.81
CA THR A 124 2.81 -11.06 5.41
C THR A 124 3.83 -10.59 4.38
N VAL A 125 4.74 -9.73 4.81
CA VAL A 125 5.89 -9.27 4.03
C VAL A 125 7.16 -9.68 4.73
N SER A 126 8.10 -10.26 3.98
CA SER A 126 9.41 -10.69 4.45
C SER A 126 10.52 -10.12 3.56
N ASP A 127 11.71 -9.95 4.11
CA ASP A 127 12.90 -9.68 3.31
C ASP A 127 13.27 -10.90 2.44
N VAL A 128 14.24 -10.75 1.55
CA VAL A 128 14.68 -11.84 0.65
C VAL A 128 15.35 -13.00 1.38
N GLY A 129 15.77 -12.81 2.62
CA GLY A 129 16.30 -13.84 3.52
C GLY A 129 15.21 -14.59 4.29
N GLY A 130 13.91 -14.22 4.12
CA GLY A 130 12.77 -14.84 4.78
C GLY A 130 12.43 -14.28 6.15
N ASN A 131 13.14 -13.25 6.63
CA ASN A 131 12.79 -12.62 7.89
C ASN A 131 11.52 -11.79 7.73
N GLN A 132 10.52 -12.06 8.56
CA GLN A 132 9.26 -11.32 8.53
C GLN A 132 9.46 -9.87 8.94
N ILE A 133 9.06 -8.93 8.07
CA ILE A 133 9.07 -7.49 8.35
C ILE A 133 7.80 -7.10 9.09
N PHE A 134 6.64 -7.49 8.55
CA PHE A 134 5.35 -7.33 9.23
C PHE A 134 4.32 -8.35 8.73
N SER A 135 3.25 -8.49 9.50
CA SER A 135 2.05 -9.25 9.12
C SER A 135 0.83 -8.44 9.55
N ILE A 136 -0.08 -8.16 8.61
CA ILE A 136 -1.25 -7.32 8.81
C ILE A 136 -2.52 -8.05 8.41
N ALA A 137 -3.66 -7.64 8.96
CA ALA A 137 -4.95 -8.18 8.55
C ALA A 137 -5.30 -7.74 7.13
N THR A 138 -5.88 -8.66 6.35
CA THR A 138 -6.44 -8.35 5.03
C THR A 138 -7.89 -7.94 5.14
N GLU A 139 -8.34 -7.11 4.19
CA GLU A 139 -9.75 -6.84 3.97
C GLU A 139 -10.34 -7.82 2.94
N ALA A 140 -11.66 -7.90 2.87
CA ALA A 140 -12.37 -8.77 1.93
C ALA A 140 -13.38 -7.97 1.10
N ASP A 141 -13.29 -8.09 -0.22
CA ASP A 141 -14.26 -7.56 -1.17
C ASP A 141 -15.25 -8.65 -1.59
N ARG A 142 -16.41 -8.70 -0.92
CA ARG A 142 -17.47 -9.68 -1.21
C ARG A 142 -18.14 -9.43 -2.56
N ASN A 143 -18.05 -8.20 -3.09
CA ASN A 143 -18.71 -7.79 -4.33
C ASN A 143 -17.83 -8.04 -5.57
N LEU A 144 -16.58 -8.45 -5.39
CA LEU A 144 -15.67 -8.73 -6.49
C LEU A 144 -16.19 -9.92 -7.33
N ARG A 145 -16.65 -9.63 -8.56
CA ARG A 145 -17.30 -10.62 -9.42
C ARG A 145 -16.34 -11.65 -10.01
N ARG A 146 -15.10 -11.26 -10.31
CA ARG A 146 -14.09 -12.10 -10.97
C ARG A 146 -12.77 -12.08 -10.21
N PRO A 147 -12.68 -12.76 -9.07
CA PRO A 147 -11.44 -12.87 -8.32
C PRO A 147 -10.38 -13.61 -9.15
N ARG A 148 -9.13 -13.16 -9.02
CA ARG A 148 -7.94 -13.80 -9.61
C ARG A 148 -6.97 -14.19 -8.49
N PRO A 149 -6.04 -15.12 -8.75
CA PRO A 149 -4.99 -15.44 -7.77
C PRO A 149 -4.21 -14.20 -7.34
N LEU A 150 -3.86 -13.31 -8.29
CA LEU A 150 -3.25 -12.01 -8.01
C LEU A 150 -3.75 -10.96 -8.99
N MET A 151 -4.12 -9.79 -8.48
CA MET A 151 -4.49 -8.64 -9.31
C MET A 151 -4.38 -7.32 -8.52
N MET A 152 -4.26 -6.21 -9.24
CA MET A 152 -4.36 -4.86 -8.67
C MET A 152 -5.57 -4.14 -9.23
N MET A 153 -6.21 -3.33 -8.39
CA MET A 153 -7.28 -2.40 -8.78
C MET A 153 -7.02 -1.03 -8.17
N ARG A 154 -7.45 0.01 -8.86
CA ARG A 154 -7.35 1.39 -8.32
C ARG A 154 -8.16 1.52 -7.04
N ASP A 155 -7.60 2.28 -6.11
CA ASP A 155 -8.28 2.75 -4.90
C ASP A 155 -8.15 4.28 -4.82
N ARG A 156 -8.84 4.91 -3.87
CA ARG A 156 -8.82 6.38 -3.70
C ARG A 156 -7.42 6.94 -3.50
N ASN A 157 -6.60 6.25 -2.73
CA ASN A 157 -5.28 6.72 -2.32
C ASN A 157 -4.13 5.85 -2.87
N GLY A 158 -4.40 5.01 -3.88
CA GLY A 158 -3.40 4.10 -4.43
C GLY A 158 -4.01 2.92 -5.15
N VAL A 159 -3.64 1.71 -4.76
CA VAL A 159 -4.17 0.47 -5.34
C VAL A 159 -4.50 -0.54 -4.24
N ARG A 160 -5.44 -1.43 -4.53
CA ARG A 160 -5.69 -2.66 -3.78
C ARG A 160 -4.97 -3.79 -4.46
N LEU A 161 -4.11 -4.48 -3.72
CA LEU A 161 -3.50 -5.74 -4.13
C LEU A 161 -4.37 -6.88 -3.62
N TYR A 162 -4.92 -7.67 -4.53
CA TYR A 162 -5.82 -8.78 -4.25
C TYR A 162 -5.15 -10.12 -4.39
N SER A 163 -5.49 -11.04 -3.48
CA SER A 163 -5.39 -12.50 -3.67
C SER A 163 -6.78 -13.09 -3.49
N GLY A 164 -7.39 -13.56 -4.58
CA GLY A 164 -8.80 -13.94 -4.57
C GLY A 164 -9.71 -12.75 -4.27
N ARG A 165 -10.42 -12.79 -3.14
CA ARG A 165 -11.26 -11.68 -2.63
C ARG A 165 -10.62 -10.91 -1.48
N ARG A 166 -9.51 -11.39 -0.94
CA ARG A 166 -8.77 -10.69 0.11
C ARG A 166 -7.89 -9.62 -0.54
N TYR A 167 -7.70 -8.50 0.12
CA TYR A 167 -6.83 -7.44 -0.39
C TYR A 167 -6.14 -6.65 0.73
N VAL A 168 -5.09 -5.95 0.35
CA VAL A 168 -4.45 -4.90 1.12
C VAL A 168 -4.36 -3.63 0.27
N VAL A 169 -4.41 -2.47 0.92
CA VAL A 169 -4.23 -1.18 0.25
C VAL A 169 -2.74 -0.84 0.20
N VAL A 170 -2.26 -0.42 -0.96
CA VAL A 170 -0.91 0.09 -1.18
C VAL A 170 -1.01 1.53 -1.65
N ALA A 171 -0.41 2.44 -0.92
CA ALA A 171 -0.45 3.88 -1.18
C ALA A 171 0.96 4.48 -1.14
N VAL A 172 1.15 5.60 -1.82
CA VAL A 172 2.36 6.42 -1.68
C VAL A 172 2.36 7.05 -0.28
N ARG A 173 3.55 7.17 0.29
CA ARG A 173 3.78 7.86 1.57
C ARG A 173 3.57 9.37 1.44
#